data_4c0d2e6aedcd4008a6d769b94e56b877
#
_entry.id   4c0d2e6aedcd4008a6d769b94e56b877
#
_cell.length_a   1.000
_cell.length_b   1.000
_cell.length_c   1.000
_cell.angle_alpha   90.00
_cell.angle_beta   90.00
_cell.angle_gamma   90.00
#
_symmetry.space_group_name_H-M   'P 1'
#
loop_
_entity.id
_entity.type
_entity.pdbx_description
1 polymer ?
#
loop_
_entity_poly.entity_id
_entity_poly.type
_entity_poly.pdbx_seq_one_letter_code
_entity_poly.pdbx_strand_id
1 'polypeptide(L)'
;MYRKPPSGPVHGRTFTQEARRAQIVEATIETLAEIGHTKTSFTAICRHANLSSTGLISYHFAGKPQLLREVTRTIVEKAGSLRTSRVAQEATYRGKLVAYIAAHFDFMARYPAHARALTEIAELVREQPVPELDDVARSALSVEALVALLEEGCRAGEFRIADPPVLALAVQGALDNVVRHHELFAMADLDHLARELTDIFTRCTLSP
;
A
#
# COMPACT_ATOMS: atom_id res chain seq x y z
N MET A 1 -49.41 31.75 -6.00
CA MET A 1 -48.79 30.44 -6.16
C MET A 1 -47.32 30.54 -5.81
N TYR A 2 -46.97 30.24 -4.55
CA TYR A 2 -45.60 30.42 -4.04
C TYR A 2 -44.87 29.09 -4.18
N ARG A 3 -43.84 29.02 -5.01
CA ARG A 3 -43.02 27.85 -5.25
C ARG A 3 -41.93 27.81 -4.17
N LYS A 4 -41.97 26.79 -3.29
CA LYS A 4 -40.99 26.51 -2.27
C LYS A 4 -39.66 26.13 -2.93
N PRO A 5 -38.50 26.73 -2.57
CA PRO A 5 -37.20 26.31 -3.09
C PRO A 5 -36.80 24.95 -2.52
N PRO A 6 -36.01 24.13 -3.22
CA PRO A 6 -35.59 22.83 -2.75
C PRO A 6 -34.60 22.97 -1.59
N SER A 7 -34.89 22.22 -0.54
CA SER A 7 -34.08 22.12 0.66
C SER A 7 -32.70 21.44 0.37
N GLY A 8 -31.56 22.14 0.57
CA GLY A 8 -30.27 21.51 0.81
C GLY A 8 -30.17 21.08 2.26
N PRO A 9 -29.10 20.44 2.70
CA PRO A 9 -27.84 20.07 2.07
C PRO A 9 -27.52 18.57 2.15
N VAL A 10 -27.09 18.00 1.08
CA VAL A 10 -26.62 16.60 0.98
C VAL A 10 -25.23 16.40 1.62
N HIS A 11 -24.50 17.46 1.92
CA HIS A 11 -23.08 17.40 2.35
C HIS A 11 -22.82 16.83 3.76
N GLY A 12 -23.71 17.01 4.72
CA GLY A 12 -23.45 16.57 6.11
C GLY A 12 -23.58 15.06 6.32
N ARG A 13 -24.46 14.40 5.57
CA ARG A 13 -24.68 12.94 5.66
C ARG A 13 -23.55 12.16 5.00
N THR A 14 -23.05 12.60 3.86
CA THR A 14 -21.93 12.02 3.12
C THR A 14 -20.64 12.06 3.93
N PHE A 15 -20.29 13.19 4.51
CA PHE A 15 -19.08 13.33 5.33
C PHE A 15 -19.06 12.39 6.54
N THR A 16 -20.18 12.27 7.26
CA THR A 16 -20.28 11.35 8.41
C THR A 16 -20.18 9.89 7.99
N GLN A 17 -20.72 9.52 6.81
CA GLN A 17 -20.64 8.17 6.29
C GLN A 17 -19.21 7.81 5.85
N GLU A 18 -18.53 8.73 5.16
CA GLU A 18 -17.13 8.55 4.74
C GLU A 18 -16.18 8.46 5.94
N ALA A 19 -16.35 9.34 6.94
CA ALA A 19 -15.56 9.29 8.16
C ALA A 19 -15.75 7.96 8.92
N ARG A 20 -16.98 7.44 8.97
CA ARG A 20 -17.27 6.15 9.60
C ARG A 20 -16.68 4.98 8.80
N ARG A 21 -16.75 5.04 7.47
CA ARG A 21 -16.14 4.06 6.59
C ARG A 21 -14.62 4.02 6.78
N ALA A 22 -13.97 5.18 6.84
CA ALA A 22 -12.53 5.29 7.09
C ALA A 22 -12.14 4.74 8.48
N GLN A 23 -12.95 5.01 9.52
CA GLN A 23 -12.74 4.45 10.86
C GLN A 23 -12.79 2.90 10.85
N ILE A 24 -13.74 2.30 10.14
CA ILE A 24 -13.85 0.84 10.03
C ILE A 24 -12.63 0.27 9.30
N VAL A 25 -12.18 0.92 8.25
CA VAL A 25 -10.99 0.51 7.48
C VAL A 25 -9.74 0.55 8.36
N GLU A 26 -9.49 1.65 9.08
CA GLU A 26 -8.32 1.79 9.96
C GLU A 26 -8.35 0.74 11.09
N ALA A 27 -9.48 0.55 11.76
CA ALA A 27 -9.64 -0.49 12.76
C ALA A 27 -9.43 -1.91 12.20
N THR A 28 -9.76 -2.13 10.93
CA THR A 28 -9.51 -3.42 10.28
C THR A 28 -8.01 -3.62 10.02
N ILE A 29 -7.29 -2.57 9.60
CA ILE A 29 -5.83 -2.59 9.44
C ILE A 29 -5.16 -2.97 10.76
N GLU A 30 -5.51 -2.28 11.84
CA GLU A 30 -4.96 -2.55 13.18
C GLU A 30 -5.29 -3.97 13.66
N THR A 31 -6.54 -4.43 13.46
CA THR A 31 -6.96 -5.78 13.83
C THR A 31 -6.20 -6.86 13.04
N LEU A 32 -6.03 -6.67 11.72
CA LEU A 32 -5.22 -7.57 10.88
C LEU A 32 -3.78 -7.64 11.36
N ALA A 33 -3.18 -6.49 11.66
CA ALA A 33 -1.80 -6.40 12.14
C ALA A 33 -1.59 -7.06 13.51
N GLU A 34 -2.60 -7.01 14.37
CA GLU A 34 -2.50 -7.53 15.75
C GLU A 34 -2.77 -9.03 15.85
N ILE A 35 -3.84 -9.52 15.20
CA ILE A 35 -4.31 -10.91 15.40
C ILE A 35 -4.34 -11.77 14.14
N GLY A 36 -3.90 -11.23 12.99
CA GLY A 36 -3.83 -11.93 11.71
C GLY A 36 -5.18 -12.08 10.99
N HIS A 37 -5.13 -12.49 9.72
CA HIS A 37 -6.32 -12.59 8.86
C HIS A 37 -7.31 -13.68 9.28
N THR A 38 -6.82 -14.80 9.83
CA THR A 38 -7.63 -15.93 10.29
C THR A 38 -8.54 -15.57 11.45
N LYS A 39 -8.06 -14.77 12.41
CA LYS A 39 -8.81 -14.34 13.61
C LYS A 39 -9.58 -13.05 13.37
N THR A 40 -9.32 -12.32 12.29
CA THR A 40 -10.02 -11.07 11.98
C THR A 40 -11.44 -11.34 11.52
N SER A 41 -12.39 -10.93 12.34
CA SER A 41 -13.85 -11.02 12.12
C SER A 41 -14.50 -9.67 12.38
N PHE A 42 -15.73 -9.46 11.91
CA PHE A 42 -16.49 -8.23 12.22
C PHE A 42 -16.62 -7.98 13.72
N THR A 43 -16.74 -9.04 14.52
CA THR A 43 -16.77 -8.94 15.99
C THR A 43 -15.44 -8.45 16.56
N ALA A 44 -14.31 -8.96 16.04
CA ALA A 44 -12.98 -8.50 16.46
C ALA A 44 -12.76 -7.04 16.08
N ILE A 45 -13.10 -6.65 14.84
CA ILE A 45 -13.01 -5.27 14.35
C ILE A 45 -13.88 -4.32 15.20
N CYS A 46 -15.15 -4.71 15.52
CA CYS A 46 -16.00 -3.92 16.38
C CYS A 46 -15.41 -3.67 17.76
N ARG A 47 -14.80 -4.70 18.35
CA ARG A 47 -14.14 -4.59 19.65
C ARG A 47 -12.96 -3.62 19.60
N HIS A 48 -12.14 -3.73 18.57
CA HIS A 48 -10.98 -2.85 18.37
C HIS A 48 -11.41 -1.39 18.12
N ALA A 49 -12.40 -1.18 17.26
CA ALA A 49 -12.90 0.15 16.89
C ALA A 49 -13.89 0.77 17.90
N ASN A 50 -14.20 0.09 19.01
CA ASN A 50 -15.26 0.50 19.94
C ASN A 50 -16.60 0.80 19.23
N LEU A 51 -16.96 -0.01 18.23
CA LEU A 51 -18.23 0.12 17.52
C LEU A 51 -19.35 -0.59 18.29
N SER A 52 -20.55 -0.01 18.29
CA SER A 52 -21.70 -0.52 19.02
C SER A 52 -22.23 -1.86 18.50
N SER A 53 -22.04 -2.18 17.22
CA SER A 53 -22.49 -3.44 16.64
C SER A 53 -21.82 -3.76 15.30
N THR A 54 -21.77 -5.05 14.95
CA THR A 54 -21.33 -5.53 13.63
C THR A 54 -22.25 -5.09 12.50
N GLY A 55 -23.52 -4.78 12.80
CA GLY A 55 -24.48 -4.24 11.84
C GLY A 55 -24.00 -2.92 11.20
N LEU A 56 -23.21 -2.13 11.93
CA LEU A 56 -22.62 -0.92 11.38
C LEU A 56 -21.60 -1.23 10.28
N ILE A 57 -20.78 -2.27 10.45
CA ILE A 57 -19.85 -2.71 9.41
C ILE A 57 -20.62 -3.24 8.20
N SER A 58 -21.63 -4.08 8.43
CA SER A 58 -22.47 -4.65 7.35
C SER A 58 -23.30 -3.60 6.61
N TYR A 59 -23.56 -2.44 7.23
CA TYR A 59 -24.18 -1.31 6.53
C TYR A 59 -23.25 -0.66 5.51
N HIS A 60 -21.95 -0.60 5.80
CA HIS A 60 -20.95 0.05 4.93
C HIS A 60 -20.28 -0.90 3.94
N PHE A 61 -20.23 -2.21 4.24
CA PHE A 61 -19.54 -3.23 3.44
C PHE A 61 -20.40 -4.46 3.30
N ALA A 62 -20.60 -4.93 2.07
CA ALA A 62 -21.44 -6.11 1.77
C ALA A 62 -20.87 -7.43 2.34
N GLY A 63 -19.58 -7.40 2.81
CA GLY A 63 -18.93 -8.56 3.42
C GLY A 63 -17.46 -8.30 3.70
N LYS A 64 -16.80 -9.30 4.32
CA LYS A 64 -15.36 -9.25 4.62
C LYS A 64 -14.50 -9.05 3.34
N PRO A 65 -14.78 -9.71 2.20
CA PRO A 65 -14.00 -9.48 0.98
C PRO A 65 -14.00 -8.02 0.52
N GLN A 66 -15.19 -7.37 0.49
CA GLN A 66 -15.27 -5.96 0.11
C GLN A 66 -14.55 -5.03 1.10
N LEU A 67 -14.62 -5.34 2.41
CA LEU A 67 -13.88 -4.59 3.42
C LEU A 67 -12.37 -4.76 3.22
N LEU A 68 -11.88 -5.96 2.99
CA LEU A 68 -10.46 -6.24 2.72
C LEU A 68 -9.98 -5.55 1.44
N ARG A 69 -10.80 -5.51 0.38
CA ARG A 69 -10.52 -4.75 -0.84
C ARG A 69 -10.29 -3.26 -0.53
N GLU A 70 -11.15 -2.67 0.28
CA GLU A 70 -11.01 -1.26 0.67
C GLU A 70 -9.77 -1.02 1.53
N VAL A 71 -9.48 -1.93 2.46
CA VAL A 71 -8.25 -1.92 3.26
C VAL A 71 -7.02 -1.94 2.36
N THR A 72 -6.95 -2.90 1.43
CA THR A 72 -5.82 -3.03 0.49
C THR A 72 -5.67 -1.77 -0.35
N ARG A 73 -6.76 -1.24 -0.91
CA ARG A 73 -6.78 0.00 -1.68
C ARG A 73 -6.21 1.18 -0.87
N THR A 74 -6.68 1.35 0.36
CA THR A 74 -6.23 2.43 1.25
C THR A 74 -4.73 2.34 1.53
N ILE A 75 -4.21 1.13 1.80
CA ILE A 75 -2.78 0.92 2.05
C ILE A 75 -1.95 1.22 0.81
N VAL A 76 -2.36 0.69 -0.35
CA VAL A 76 -1.65 0.86 -1.63
C VAL A 76 -1.63 2.32 -2.06
N GLU A 77 -2.75 3.03 -1.95
CA GLU A 77 -2.83 4.47 -2.25
C GLU A 77 -1.94 5.30 -1.33
N LYS A 78 -1.92 4.99 -0.03
CA LYS A 78 -1.07 5.68 0.95
C LYS A 78 0.42 5.47 0.66
N ALA A 79 0.82 4.23 0.38
CA ALA A 79 2.20 3.89 0.00
C ALA A 79 2.59 4.55 -1.33
N GLY A 80 1.70 4.51 -2.32
CA GLY A 80 1.90 5.14 -3.63
C GLY A 80 2.05 6.65 -3.55
N SER A 81 1.21 7.32 -2.75
CA SER A 81 1.29 8.77 -2.52
C SER A 81 2.61 9.19 -1.89
N LEU A 82 3.07 8.45 -0.87
CA LEU A 82 4.37 8.72 -0.22
C LEU A 82 5.51 8.58 -1.23
N ARG A 83 5.51 7.50 -2.01
CA ARG A 83 6.52 7.21 -3.04
C ARG A 83 6.52 8.29 -4.13
N THR A 84 5.38 8.62 -4.69
CA THR A 84 5.25 9.64 -5.74
C THR A 84 5.75 10.99 -5.25
N SER A 85 5.39 11.39 -4.04
CA SER A 85 5.83 12.66 -3.45
C SER A 85 7.35 12.73 -3.29
N ARG A 86 8.01 11.62 -2.88
CA ARG A 86 9.47 11.60 -2.73
C ARG A 86 10.20 11.60 -4.07
N VAL A 87 9.75 10.76 -5.00
CA VAL A 87 10.32 10.67 -6.35
C VAL A 87 10.23 12.03 -7.08
N ALA A 88 9.14 12.76 -6.90
CA ALA A 88 8.94 14.07 -7.51
C ALA A 88 9.89 15.16 -7.00
N GLN A 89 10.52 14.98 -5.84
CA GLN A 89 11.48 15.93 -5.28
C GLN A 89 12.89 15.77 -5.86
N GLU A 90 13.16 14.68 -6.56
CA GLU A 90 14.48 14.37 -7.10
C GLU A 90 14.67 14.89 -8.53
N ALA A 91 15.79 15.55 -8.77
CA ALA A 91 16.11 16.14 -10.06
C ALA A 91 16.68 15.11 -11.06
N THR A 92 17.43 14.11 -10.57
CA THR A 92 18.10 13.08 -11.38
C THR A 92 17.34 11.76 -11.36
N TYR A 93 17.44 10.96 -12.41
CA TYR A 93 16.82 9.64 -12.44
C TYR A 93 17.45 8.69 -11.41
N ARG A 94 18.75 8.83 -11.15
CA ARG A 94 19.40 8.11 -10.05
C ARG A 94 18.80 8.49 -8.69
N GLY A 95 18.61 9.78 -8.42
CA GLY A 95 17.94 10.26 -7.20
C GLY A 95 16.52 9.72 -7.09
N LYS A 96 15.76 9.72 -8.19
CA LYS A 96 14.40 9.16 -8.24
C LYS A 96 14.36 7.67 -7.90
N LEU A 97 15.33 6.87 -8.39
CA LEU A 97 15.43 5.45 -8.04
C LEU A 97 15.75 5.25 -6.54
N VAL A 98 16.70 6.02 -6.02
CA VAL A 98 17.02 6.03 -4.58
C VAL A 98 15.79 6.39 -3.76
N ALA A 99 15.06 7.46 -4.13
CA ALA A 99 13.85 7.90 -3.46
C ALA A 99 12.72 6.85 -3.54
N TYR A 100 12.61 6.14 -4.67
CA TYR A 100 11.64 5.04 -4.84
C TYR A 100 11.88 3.93 -3.83
N ILE A 101 13.13 3.48 -3.70
CA ILE A 101 13.52 2.42 -2.75
C ILE A 101 13.35 2.92 -1.31
N ALA A 102 13.87 4.10 -0.97
CA ALA A 102 13.78 4.67 0.36
C ALA A 102 12.33 4.88 0.82
N ALA A 103 11.43 5.30 -0.08
CA ALA A 103 10.01 5.50 0.25
C ALA A 103 9.32 4.21 0.72
N HIS A 104 9.76 3.05 0.24
CA HIS A 104 9.25 1.76 0.68
C HIS A 104 9.57 1.49 2.16
N PHE A 105 10.83 1.67 2.55
CA PHE A 105 11.27 1.49 3.94
C PHE A 105 10.66 2.53 4.88
N ASP A 106 10.54 3.77 4.43
CA ASP A 106 9.84 4.81 5.17
C ASP A 106 8.37 4.49 5.42
N PHE A 107 7.71 3.89 4.43
CA PHE A 107 6.33 3.43 4.62
C PHE A 107 6.25 2.38 5.70
N MET A 108 7.13 1.38 5.69
CA MET A 108 7.19 0.33 6.72
C MET A 108 7.47 0.92 8.12
N ALA A 109 8.40 1.87 8.22
CA ALA A 109 8.77 2.50 9.48
C ALA A 109 7.64 3.40 10.04
N ARG A 110 6.97 4.16 9.17
CA ARG A 110 5.90 5.10 9.58
C ARG A 110 4.55 4.43 9.80
N TYR A 111 4.28 3.35 9.09
CA TYR A 111 2.98 2.66 9.06
C TYR A 111 3.13 1.14 9.25
N PRO A 112 3.74 0.68 10.37
CA PRO A 112 4.03 -0.74 10.55
C PRO A 112 2.76 -1.62 10.56
N ALA A 113 1.65 -1.13 11.12
CA ALA A 113 0.38 -1.86 11.08
C ALA A 113 -0.16 -2.03 9.64
N HIS A 114 0.00 -1.02 8.78
CA HIS A 114 -0.40 -1.10 7.37
C HIS A 114 0.45 -2.13 6.61
N ALA A 115 1.78 -2.14 6.84
CA ALA A 115 2.68 -3.10 6.22
C ALA A 115 2.33 -4.54 6.64
N ARG A 116 2.11 -4.78 7.94
CA ARG A 116 1.68 -6.09 8.47
C ARG A 116 0.31 -6.52 7.94
N ALA A 117 -0.67 -5.62 7.91
CA ALA A 117 -1.98 -5.92 7.36
C ALA A 117 -1.91 -6.33 5.87
N LEU A 118 -1.03 -5.71 5.09
CA LEU A 118 -0.82 -6.09 3.70
C LEU A 118 -0.22 -7.50 3.57
N THR A 119 0.73 -7.86 4.44
CA THR A 119 1.28 -9.23 4.51
C THR A 119 0.19 -10.24 4.83
N GLU A 120 -0.65 -9.97 5.83
CA GLU A 120 -1.77 -10.84 6.22
C GLU A 120 -2.78 -11.05 5.08
N ILE A 121 -3.08 -10.00 4.33
CA ILE A 121 -3.96 -10.09 3.15
C ILE A 121 -3.30 -10.89 2.04
N ALA A 122 -2.00 -10.71 1.80
CA ALA A 122 -1.27 -11.48 0.81
C ALA A 122 -1.22 -12.97 1.16
N GLU A 123 -1.15 -13.32 2.44
CA GLU A 123 -1.24 -14.70 2.90
C GLU A 123 -2.62 -15.30 2.68
N LEU A 124 -3.66 -14.56 3.03
CA LEU A 124 -5.05 -14.97 2.75
C LEU A 124 -5.26 -15.28 1.27
N VAL A 125 -4.79 -14.39 0.36
CA VAL A 125 -4.95 -14.59 -1.09
C VAL A 125 -4.16 -15.80 -1.61
N ARG A 126 -3.04 -16.14 -0.96
CA ARG A 126 -2.28 -17.37 -1.29
C ARG A 126 -2.99 -18.64 -0.80
N GLU A 127 -3.68 -18.58 0.34
CA GLU A 127 -4.42 -19.72 0.88
C GLU A 127 -5.70 -19.99 0.10
N GLN A 128 -6.38 -18.94 -0.34
CA GLN A 128 -7.63 -19.05 -1.10
C GLN A 128 -7.83 -17.85 -2.04
N PRO A 129 -8.38 -18.06 -3.25
CA PRO A 129 -8.73 -16.97 -4.15
C PRO A 129 -9.76 -16.02 -3.53
N VAL A 130 -9.52 -14.72 -3.62
CA VAL A 130 -10.45 -13.65 -3.21
C VAL A 130 -10.63 -12.71 -4.41
N PRO A 131 -11.57 -13.00 -5.33
CA PRO A 131 -11.74 -12.25 -6.58
C PRO A 131 -11.93 -10.74 -6.39
N GLU A 132 -12.52 -10.33 -5.27
CA GLU A 132 -12.72 -8.93 -4.93
C GLU A 132 -11.41 -8.16 -4.71
N LEU A 133 -10.28 -8.86 -4.54
CA LEU A 133 -8.97 -8.27 -4.35
C LEU A 133 -8.14 -8.22 -5.64
N ASP A 134 -8.54 -8.89 -6.73
CA ASP A 134 -7.72 -9.07 -7.92
C ASP A 134 -7.28 -7.75 -8.56
N ASP A 135 -8.13 -6.74 -8.61
CA ASP A 135 -7.83 -5.45 -9.21
C ASP A 135 -6.84 -4.63 -8.35
N VAL A 136 -7.04 -4.59 -7.03
CA VAL A 136 -6.15 -3.87 -6.12
C VAL A 136 -4.84 -4.61 -5.92
N ALA A 137 -4.84 -5.95 -5.92
CA ALA A 137 -3.62 -6.75 -5.90
C ALA A 137 -2.76 -6.51 -7.16
N ARG A 138 -3.40 -6.48 -8.34
CA ARG A 138 -2.72 -6.18 -9.60
C ARG A 138 -2.13 -4.77 -9.60
N SER A 139 -2.87 -3.79 -9.07
CA SER A 139 -2.37 -2.42 -8.92
C SER A 139 -1.19 -2.32 -7.96
N ALA A 140 -1.23 -3.07 -6.85
CA ALA A 140 -0.15 -3.12 -5.87
C ALA A 140 1.15 -3.72 -6.44
N LEU A 141 1.01 -4.72 -7.32
CA LEU A 141 2.13 -5.40 -7.98
C LEU A 141 2.61 -4.71 -9.27
N SER A 142 1.95 -3.60 -9.67
CA SER A 142 2.32 -2.88 -10.88
C SER A 142 3.72 -2.27 -10.76
N VAL A 143 4.57 -2.58 -11.72
CA VAL A 143 5.93 -2.05 -11.86
C VAL A 143 6.04 -0.98 -12.95
N GLU A 144 4.93 -0.61 -13.59
CA GLU A 144 4.90 0.27 -14.77
C GLU A 144 5.55 1.63 -14.49
N ALA A 145 5.27 2.23 -13.33
CA ALA A 145 5.87 3.51 -12.94
C ALA A 145 7.40 3.41 -12.76
N LEU A 146 7.88 2.29 -12.23
CA LEU A 146 9.31 2.04 -12.08
C LEU A 146 9.97 1.74 -13.44
N VAL A 147 9.32 0.97 -14.29
CA VAL A 147 9.79 0.74 -15.68
C VAL A 147 9.95 2.07 -16.41
N ALA A 148 8.92 2.92 -16.39
CA ALA A 148 8.97 4.24 -17.02
C ALA A 148 10.12 5.09 -16.49
N LEU A 149 10.34 5.10 -15.17
CA LEU A 149 11.45 5.82 -14.54
C LEU A 149 12.82 5.32 -15.06
N LEU A 150 13.01 4.00 -15.12
CA LEU A 150 14.26 3.39 -15.58
C LEU A 150 14.50 3.66 -17.07
N GLU A 151 13.47 3.53 -17.90
CA GLU A 151 13.54 3.84 -19.34
C GLU A 151 13.86 5.31 -19.59
N GLU A 152 13.26 6.23 -18.83
CA GLU A 152 13.57 7.66 -18.92
C GLU A 152 15.00 7.96 -18.50
N GLY A 153 15.50 7.31 -17.46
CA GLY A 153 16.89 7.41 -17.05
C GLY A 153 17.87 6.92 -18.12
N CYS A 154 17.52 5.85 -18.85
CA CYS A 154 18.30 5.38 -20.01
C CYS A 154 18.28 6.41 -21.15
N ARG A 155 17.09 6.97 -21.47
CA ARG A 155 16.96 7.99 -22.53
C ARG A 155 17.71 9.28 -22.18
N ALA A 156 17.79 9.63 -20.90
CA ALA A 156 18.57 10.78 -20.41
C ALA A 156 20.08 10.52 -20.34
N GLY A 157 20.52 9.27 -20.56
CA GLY A 157 21.94 8.89 -20.47
C GLY A 157 22.48 8.71 -19.06
N GLU A 158 21.61 8.78 -18.04
CA GLU A 158 22.01 8.54 -16.64
C GLU A 158 22.15 7.04 -16.34
N PHE A 159 21.39 6.19 -17.04
CA PHE A 159 21.41 4.74 -16.85
C PHE A 159 21.88 4.01 -18.13
N ARG A 160 22.54 2.87 -17.90
CA ARG A 160 22.90 1.90 -18.93
C ARG A 160 22.38 0.52 -18.50
N ILE A 161 21.08 0.31 -18.67
CA ILE A 161 20.35 -0.90 -18.27
C ILE A 161 20.03 -1.67 -19.53
N ALA A 162 20.37 -2.96 -19.56
CA ALA A 162 20.07 -3.82 -20.73
C ALA A 162 18.57 -4.07 -20.89
N ASP A 163 17.86 -4.25 -19.78
CA ASP A 163 16.42 -4.55 -19.77
C ASP A 163 15.75 -3.86 -18.54
N PRO A 164 15.23 -2.62 -18.71
CA PRO A 164 14.58 -1.90 -17.64
C PRO A 164 13.39 -2.63 -16.99
N PRO A 165 12.48 -3.30 -17.73
CA PRO A 165 11.44 -4.15 -17.16
C PRO A 165 11.95 -5.24 -16.22
N VAL A 166 13.01 -5.95 -16.59
CA VAL A 166 13.61 -6.99 -15.74
C VAL A 166 14.20 -6.40 -14.46
N LEU A 167 14.89 -5.26 -14.56
CA LEU A 167 15.41 -4.58 -13.38
C LEU A 167 14.28 -4.08 -12.47
N ALA A 168 13.19 -3.54 -13.04
CA ALA A 168 12.03 -3.12 -12.27
C ALA A 168 11.40 -4.28 -11.49
N LEU A 169 11.25 -5.45 -12.11
CA LEU A 169 10.76 -6.67 -11.45
C LEU A 169 11.71 -7.12 -10.33
N ALA A 170 13.02 -7.04 -10.53
CA ALA A 170 14.00 -7.41 -9.52
C ALA A 170 13.93 -6.46 -8.30
N VAL A 171 13.86 -5.15 -8.54
CA VAL A 171 13.70 -4.13 -7.48
C VAL A 171 12.41 -4.38 -6.70
N GLN A 172 11.27 -4.47 -7.40
CA GLN A 172 9.97 -4.68 -6.74
C GLN A 172 9.93 -5.99 -5.97
N GLY A 173 10.44 -7.08 -6.55
CA GLY A 173 10.50 -8.38 -5.88
C GLY A 173 11.36 -8.37 -4.62
N ALA A 174 12.47 -7.64 -4.59
CA ALA A 174 13.28 -7.48 -3.40
C ALA A 174 12.53 -6.69 -2.31
N LEU A 175 11.87 -5.58 -2.68
CA LEU A 175 11.09 -4.76 -1.74
C LEU A 175 9.90 -5.54 -1.15
N ASP A 176 9.15 -6.26 -1.98
CA ASP A 176 8.02 -7.09 -1.54
C ASP A 176 8.48 -8.21 -0.61
N ASN A 177 9.68 -8.77 -0.85
CA ASN A 177 10.25 -9.80 -0.01
C ASN A 177 10.64 -9.29 1.38
N VAL A 178 11.12 -8.04 1.49
CA VAL A 178 11.38 -7.40 2.79
C VAL A 178 10.10 -7.27 3.61
N VAL A 179 8.98 -6.83 3.01
CA VAL A 179 7.69 -6.74 3.70
C VAL A 179 7.23 -8.12 4.18
N ARG A 180 7.34 -9.14 3.32
CA ARG A 180 6.90 -10.51 3.62
C ARG A 180 7.67 -11.14 4.78
N HIS A 181 8.96 -10.84 4.87
CA HIS A 181 9.86 -11.43 5.86
C HIS A 181 10.28 -10.43 6.94
N HIS A 182 9.47 -9.38 7.16
CA HIS A 182 9.81 -8.33 8.13
C HIS A 182 10.09 -8.89 9.53
N GLU A 183 9.49 -10.02 9.93
CA GLU A 183 9.75 -10.66 11.22
C GLU A 183 11.17 -11.25 11.28
N LEU A 184 11.68 -11.79 10.18
CA LEU A 184 13.07 -12.25 10.08
C LEU A 184 14.05 -11.07 10.12
N PHE A 185 13.61 -9.90 9.64
CA PHE A 185 14.36 -8.65 9.63
C PHE A 185 13.99 -7.73 10.80
N ALA A 186 13.08 -8.13 11.70
CA ALA A 186 12.73 -7.35 12.90
C ALA A 186 13.95 -7.09 13.81
N MET A 187 15.02 -7.90 13.68
CA MET A 187 16.33 -7.69 14.27
C MET A 187 17.29 -6.92 13.35
N ALA A 188 16.94 -6.73 12.07
CA ALA A 188 17.74 -5.98 11.13
C ALA A 188 17.29 -4.51 11.12
N ASP A 189 18.25 -3.63 11.15
CA ASP A 189 18.04 -2.19 10.94
C ASP A 189 17.47 -1.95 9.54
N LEU A 190 16.21 -1.50 9.45
CA LEU A 190 15.54 -1.16 8.19
C LEU A 190 16.35 -0.13 7.40
N ASP A 191 17.08 0.75 8.08
CA ASP A 191 17.95 1.72 7.44
C ASP A 191 19.18 1.05 6.80
N HIS A 192 19.69 -0.02 7.42
CA HIS A 192 20.75 -0.83 6.82
C HIS A 192 20.25 -1.53 5.55
N LEU A 193 19.12 -2.21 5.60
CA LEU A 193 18.51 -2.87 4.43
C LEU A 193 18.22 -1.88 3.30
N ALA A 194 17.70 -0.69 3.65
CA ALA A 194 17.45 0.37 2.67
C ALA A 194 18.73 0.81 1.97
N ARG A 195 19.83 1.00 2.71
CA ARG A 195 21.14 1.37 2.14
C ARG A 195 21.69 0.29 1.23
N GLU A 196 21.70 -0.97 1.69
CA GLU A 196 22.25 -2.09 0.91
C GLU A 196 21.46 -2.32 -0.39
N LEU A 197 20.14 -2.37 -0.34
CA LEU A 197 19.32 -2.53 -1.54
C LEU A 197 19.47 -1.33 -2.49
N THR A 198 19.56 -0.12 -1.95
CA THR A 198 19.81 1.08 -2.76
C THR A 198 21.16 1.00 -3.47
N ASP A 199 22.20 0.58 -2.77
CA ASP A 199 23.54 0.43 -3.35
C ASP A 199 23.58 -0.66 -4.44
N ILE A 200 23.01 -1.82 -4.16
CA ILE A 200 22.90 -2.92 -5.13
C ILE A 200 22.21 -2.44 -6.41
N PHE A 201 21.02 -1.87 -6.31
CA PHE A 201 20.23 -1.52 -7.49
C PHE A 201 20.76 -0.29 -8.22
N THR A 202 21.35 0.69 -7.52
CA THR A 202 21.99 1.81 -8.21
C THR A 202 23.27 1.40 -8.95
N ARG A 203 24.01 0.40 -8.46
CA ARG A 203 25.13 -0.19 -9.23
C ARG A 203 24.66 -0.92 -10.48
N CYS A 204 23.51 -1.61 -10.42
CA CYS A 204 22.93 -2.27 -11.60
C CYS A 204 22.51 -1.28 -12.71
N THR A 205 22.38 0.01 -12.41
CA THR A 205 22.07 1.03 -13.43
C THR A 205 23.31 1.58 -14.14
N LEU A 206 24.48 1.27 -13.64
CA LEU A 206 25.76 1.64 -14.22
C LEU A 206 26.26 0.42 -15.00
N SER A 207 26.42 0.54 -16.30
CA SER A 207 27.02 -0.54 -17.10
C SER A 207 28.43 -0.87 -16.66
N PRO A 208 28.89 -2.11 -16.91
CA PRO A 208 30.30 -2.45 -16.80
C PRO A 208 31.17 -1.65 -17.72
#